data_ad37cad2eefcad2e99845b6d890fa6ec
#
_entry.id   ad37cad2eefcad2e99845b6d890fa6ec
#
_cell.length_a   1.000
_cell.length_b   1.000
_cell.length_c   1.000
_cell.angle_alpha   90.00
_cell.angle_beta   90.00
_cell.angle_gamma   90.00
#
_symmetry.space_group_name_H-M   'P 1'
#
loop_
_entity.id
_entity.type
_entity.pdbx_description
1 polymer ?
#
loop_
_entity_poly.entity_id
_entity_poly.type
_entity_poly.pdbx_seq_one_letter_code
_entity_poly.pdbx_strand_id
1 'polypeptide(L)'
;MLKHPNIVSLKNFILKNGKPHLVQEFVEGQTLDEYIDNVTGPIPTNRAIKIIKEVLSAIGYAHNKNIPISGYNGILHLDIKPGNIIIAKNGSVKIIDYGISQGNNEKRGDKVMGSPMYMAPEQIDISQELDKRTDIYSLGVLLFQMITGSRPFSYCKSMEELFASIYYSSLTKTSEIYPGVDNRFQAIIDKATEKHPDDRFQSCEDFLFNIKQLEKI
;
A
#
# COMPACT_ATOMS: atom_id res chain seq x y z
N MET A 1 3.72 -11.39 16.54
CA MET A 1 2.73 -10.30 16.49
C MET A 1 3.45 -9.01 16.13
N LEU A 2 2.92 -8.25 15.17
CA LEU A 2 3.43 -6.93 14.83
C LEU A 2 3.09 -5.93 15.93
N LYS A 3 4.07 -5.12 16.34
CA LYS A 3 3.90 -4.05 17.33
C LYS A 3 4.51 -2.77 16.79
N HIS A 4 3.70 -1.90 16.21
CA HIS A 4 4.13 -0.64 15.62
C HIS A 4 3.04 0.43 15.85
N PRO A 5 3.37 1.71 16.11
CA PRO A 5 2.36 2.74 16.36
C PRO A 5 1.37 2.92 15.20
N ASN A 6 1.79 2.67 13.97
CA ASN A 6 0.97 2.80 12.77
C ASN A 6 0.40 1.46 12.25
N ILE A 7 0.45 0.39 13.03
CA ILE A 7 -0.23 -0.88 12.73
C ILE A 7 -1.26 -1.13 13.81
N VAL A 8 -2.47 -1.56 13.42
CA VAL A 8 -3.52 -1.93 14.37
C VAL A 8 -3.09 -3.12 15.21
N SER A 9 -3.29 -3.03 16.54
CA SER A 9 -2.88 -4.10 17.45
C SER A 9 -3.89 -5.23 17.44
N LEU A 10 -3.40 -6.46 17.21
CA LEU A 10 -4.20 -7.67 17.45
C LEU A 10 -4.34 -7.88 18.97
N LYS A 11 -5.57 -7.89 19.46
CA LYS A 11 -5.90 -8.08 20.88
C LYS A 11 -6.13 -9.55 21.20
N ASN A 12 -6.83 -10.28 20.33
CA ASN A 12 -7.16 -11.67 20.55
C ASN A 12 -7.45 -12.41 19.24
N PHE A 13 -7.40 -13.72 19.30
CA PHE A 13 -7.85 -14.63 18.26
C PHE A 13 -8.83 -15.60 18.90
N ILE A 14 -10.05 -15.68 18.37
CA ILE A 14 -11.09 -16.56 18.89
C ILE A 14 -11.70 -17.43 17.79
N LEU A 15 -12.07 -18.64 18.13
CA LEU A 15 -12.87 -19.51 17.27
C LEU A 15 -14.34 -19.42 17.74
N LYS A 16 -15.22 -18.95 16.86
CA LYS A 16 -16.66 -18.92 17.12
C LYS A 16 -17.37 -19.70 16.04
N ASN A 17 -18.11 -20.75 16.45
CA ASN A 17 -18.79 -21.67 15.52
C ASN A 17 -17.84 -22.26 14.45
N GLY A 18 -16.61 -22.63 14.85
CA GLY A 18 -15.58 -23.16 13.96
C GLY A 18 -14.94 -22.14 13.02
N LYS A 19 -15.35 -20.87 13.06
CA LYS A 19 -14.77 -19.80 12.24
C LYS A 19 -13.76 -18.96 13.05
N PRO A 20 -12.60 -18.65 12.47
CA PRO A 20 -11.64 -17.77 13.11
C PRO A 20 -12.10 -16.31 13.10
N HIS A 21 -11.92 -15.62 14.24
CA HIS A 21 -12.19 -14.20 14.40
C HIS A 21 -10.96 -13.53 15.00
N LEU A 22 -10.46 -12.47 14.33
CA LEU A 22 -9.41 -11.61 14.84
C LEU A 22 -10.05 -10.45 15.61
N VAL A 23 -9.67 -10.28 16.85
CA VAL A 23 -10.09 -9.15 17.69
C VAL A 23 -8.96 -8.14 17.69
N GLN A 24 -9.22 -6.96 17.13
CA GLN A 24 -8.23 -5.89 16.98
C GLN A 24 -8.60 -4.68 17.84
N GLU A 25 -7.64 -3.78 18.08
CA GLU A 25 -7.96 -2.48 18.66
C GLU A 25 -8.96 -1.73 17.77
N PHE A 26 -9.90 -1.04 18.39
CA PHE A 26 -10.78 -0.12 17.68
C PHE A 26 -10.06 1.21 17.49
N VAL A 27 -10.02 1.69 16.25
CA VAL A 27 -9.43 2.99 15.90
C VAL A 27 -10.56 3.93 15.52
N GLU A 28 -10.78 4.95 16.35
CA GLU A 28 -11.76 5.98 16.06
C GLU A 28 -11.22 6.94 15.00
N GLY A 29 -11.83 6.95 13.81
CA GLY A 29 -11.37 7.71 12.66
C GLY A 29 -12.16 7.35 11.42
N GLN A 30 -11.62 7.67 10.25
CA GLN A 30 -12.16 7.32 8.94
C GLN A 30 -11.08 6.67 8.09
N THR A 31 -11.48 5.88 7.11
CA THR A 31 -10.53 5.32 6.14
C THR A 31 -9.93 6.43 5.27
N LEU A 32 -8.74 6.18 4.75
CA LEU A 32 -8.11 7.12 3.81
C LEU A 32 -8.92 7.26 2.52
N ASP A 33 -9.67 6.21 2.11
CA ASP A 33 -10.59 6.24 0.98
C ASP A 33 -11.74 7.24 1.24
N GLU A 34 -12.40 7.12 2.41
CA GLU A 34 -13.44 8.07 2.84
C GLU A 34 -12.90 9.49 2.97
N TYR A 35 -11.66 9.65 3.44
CA TYR A 35 -11.01 10.95 3.57
C TYR A 35 -10.77 11.60 2.21
N ILE A 36 -10.33 10.84 1.22
CA ILE A 36 -10.14 11.31 -0.15
C ILE A 36 -11.49 11.63 -0.79
N ASP A 37 -12.45 10.68 -0.74
CA ASP A 37 -13.69 10.80 -1.49
C ASP A 37 -14.64 11.88 -0.92
N ASN A 38 -14.66 12.07 0.42
CA ASN A 38 -15.68 12.89 1.08
C ASN A 38 -15.15 14.19 1.72
N VAL A 39 -13.83 14.33 1.88
CA VAL A 39 -13.27 15.44 2.65
C VAL A 39 -12.33 16.32 1.83
N THR A 40 -11.39 15.74 1.09
CA THR A 40 -10.31 16.53 0.48
C THR A 40 -10.26 16.48 -1.04
N GLY A 41 -10.71 15.38 -1.69
CA GLY A 41 -10.24 15.07 -3.03
C GLY A 41 -8.72 14.84 -3.00
N PRO A 42 -7.93 15.54 -3.83
CA PRO A 42 -6.47 15.53 -3.73
C PRO A 42 -6.00 15.95 -2.34
N ILE A 43 -5.15 15.15 -1.70
CA ILE A 43 -4.62 15.47 -0.37
C ILE A 43 -3.53 16.52 -0.52
N PRO A 44 -3.55 17.61 0.28
CA PRO A 44 -2.48 18.61 0.27
C PRO A 44 -1.10 17.99 0.50
N THR A 45 -0.10 18.45 -0.24
CA THR A 45 1.27 17.92 -0.30
C THR A 45 1.85 17.58 1.08
N ASN A 46 1.87 18.53 2.02
CA ASN A 46 2.43 18.30 3.35
C ASN A 46 1.71 17.20 4.13
N ARG A 47 0.39 17.08 3.93
CA ARG A 47 -0.41 16.04 4.57
C ARG A 47 -0.17 14.68 3.93
N ALA A 48 -0.07 14.63 2.60
CA ALA A 48 0.25 13.41 1.86
C ALA A 48 1.64 12.88 2.25
N ILE A 49 2.65 13.74 2.35
CA ILE A 49 4.00 13.37 2.83
C ILE A 49 3.92 12.77 4.24
N LYS A 50 3.18 13.40 5.15
CA LYS A 50 3.05 12.88 6.51
C LYS A 50 2.41 11.49 6.53
N ILE A 51 1.31 11.30 5.81
CA ILE A 51 0.60 10.02 5.74
C ILE A 51 1.50 8.93 5.15
N ILE A 52 2.10 9.18 3.98
CA ILE A 52 2.93 8.16 3.32
C ILE A 52 4.17 7.78 4.13
N LYS A 53 4.76 8.73 4.89
CA LYS A 53 5.88 8.43 5.79
C LYS A 53 5.48 7.47 6.91
N GLU A 54 4.32 7.67 7.52
CA GLU A 54 3.79 6.78 8.56
C GLU A 54 3.48 5.39 7.99
N VAL A 55 2.89 5.32 6.79
CA VAL A 55 2.62 4.05 6.09
C VAL A 55 3.92 3.32 5.74
N LEU A 56 4.89 3.99 5.12
CA LEU A 56 6.19 3.42 4.78
C LEU A 56 6.94 2.88 6.02
N SER A 57 6.87 3.61 7.14
CA SER A 57 7.46 3.16 8.41
C SER A 57 6.82 1.87 8.91
N ALA A 58 5.50 1.76 8.82
CA ALA A 58 4.77 0.58 9.28
C ALA A 58 5.01 -0.65 8.39
N ILE A 59 4.96 -0.47 7.07
CA ILE A 59 5.21 -1.56 6.11
C ILE A 59 6.67 -2.00 6.17
N GLY A 60 7.63 -1.07 6.22
CA GLY A 60 9.05 -1.39 6.39
C GLY A 60 9.34 -2.16 7.68
N TYR A 61 8.67 -1.81 8.78
CA TYR A 61 8.75 -2.57 10.01
C TYR A 61 8.26 -4.03 9.82
N ALA A 62 7.14 -4.23 9.10
CA ALA A 62 6.63 -5.57 8.82
C ALA A 62 7.57 -6.36 7.90
N HIS A 63 8.11 -5.74 6.86
CA HIS A 63 9.06 -6.35 5.93
C HIS A 63 10.36 -6.84 6.61
N ASN A 64 10.78 -6.15 7.68
CA ASN A 64 12.01 -6.48 8.40
C ASN A 64 11.76 -7.31 9.68
N LYS A 65 10.50 -7.73 9.91
CA LYS A 65 10.16 -8.49 11.11
C LYS A 65 10.59 -9.95 11.00
N ASN A 66 11.58 -10.34 11.78
CA ASN A 66 11.93 -11.76 11.92
C ASN A 66 10.81 -12.52 12.65
N ILE A 67 10.36 -13.65 12.08
CA ILE A 67 9.34 -14.53 12.64
C ILE A 67 9.96 -15.93 12.85
N PRO A 68 10.62 -16.17 13.99
CA PRO A 68 11.43 -17.38 14.22
C PRO A 68 10.66 -18.69 14.06
N ILE A 69 9.36 -18.70 14.38
CA ILE A 69 8.51 -19.90 14.38
C ILE A 69 8.16 -20.36 12.97
N SER A 70 8.04 -19.45 12.02
CA SER A 70 7.62 -19.76 10.64
C SER A 70 8.80 -19.95 9.69
N GLY A 71 10.01 -19.55 10.08
CA GLY A 71 11.19 -19.53 9.20
C GLY A 71 11.16 -18.41 8.16
N TYR A 72 10.16 -17.51 8.21
CA TYR A 72 10.01 -16.41 7.27
C TYR A 72 10.72 -15.15 7.77
N ASN A 73 11.39 -14.47 6.85
CA ASN A 73 12.02 -13.17 7.07
C ASN A 73 11.13 -12.06 6.54
N GLY A 74 10.28 -11.50 7.41
CA GLY A 74 9.37 -10.43 7.05
C GLY A 74 7.95 -10.89 6.70
N ILE A 75 7.05 -9.92 6.69
CA ILE A 75 5.64 -10.09 6.32
C ILE A 75 5.33 -9.10 5.20
N LEU A 76 4.83 -9.61 4.09
CA LEU A 76 4.26 -8.84 2.99
C LEU A 76 2.81 -8.53 3.31
N HIS A 77 2.33 -7.33 2.96
CA HIS A 77 0.95 -6.93 3.19
C HIS A 77 0.00 -7.42 2.08
N LEU A 78 0.38 -7.21 0.83
CA LEU A 78 -0.26 -7.64 -0.42
C LEU A 78 -1.66 -7.06 -0.71
N ASP A 79 -2.22 -6.22 0.17
CA ASP A 79 -3.49 -5.51 -0.04
C ASP A 79 -3.41 -4.05 0.46
N ILE A 80 -2.34 -3.36 0.10
CA ILE A 80 -2.16 -1.93 0.43
C ILE A 80 -3.10 -1.12 -0.46
N LYS A 81 -4.05 -0.42 0.19
CA LYS A 81 -5.04 0.47 -0.43
C LYS A 81 -5.56 1.47 0.58
N PRO A 82 -6.21 2.58 0.16
CA PRO A 82 -6.76 3.58 1.07
C PRO A 82 -7.78 3.01 2.07
N GLY A 83 -8.59 2.02 1.66
CA GLY A 83 -9.58 1.39 2.54
C GLY A 83 -8.97 0.61 3.71
N ASN A 84 -7.68 0.23 3.62
CA ASN A 84 -6.95 -0.49 4.69
C ASN A 84 -6.09 0.45 5.55
N ILE A 85 -6.30 1.76 5.44
CA ILE A 85 -5.58 2.78 6.21
C ILE A 85 -6.59 3.69 6.90
N ILE A 86 -6.52 3.80 8.22
CA ILE A 86 -7.39 4.69 9.00
C ILE A 86 -6.60 5.95 9.37
N ILE A 87 -7.20 7.11 9.14
CA ILE A 87 -6.79 8.38 9.72
C ILE A 87 -7.55 8.52 11.02
N ALA A 88 -6.87 8.33 12.14
CA ALA A 88 -7.44 8.47 13.49
C ALA A 88 -7.78 9.92 13.80
N LYS A 89 -8.69 10.16 14.76
CA LYS A 89 -9.10 11.51 15.17
C LYS A 89 -7.94 12.42 15.62
N ASN A 90 -6.88 11.86 16.17
CA ASN A 90 -5.67 12.60 16.53
C ASN A 90 -4.75 12.89 15.32
N GLY A 91 -5.16 12.50 14.11
CA GLY A 91 -4.43 12.68 12.87
C GLY A 91 -3.31 11.69 12.60
N SER A 92 -3.11 10.67 13.46
CA SER A 92 -2.18 9.57 13.17
C SER A 92 -2.76 8.57 12.19
N VAL A 93 -1.90 7.78 11.55
CA VAL A 93 -2.29 6.75 10.59
C VAL A 93 -2.21 5.36 11.24
N LYS A 94 -3.18 4.50 10.96
CA LYS A 94 -3.20 3.10 11.37
C LYS A 94 -3.49 2.19 10.16
N ILE A 95 -2.59 1.27 9.88
CA ILE A 95 -2.81 0.22 8.88
C ILE A 95 -3.60 -0.91 9.54
N ILE A 96 -4.64 -1.32 8.86
CA ILE A 96 -5.51 -2.43 9.26
C ILE A 96 -5.40 -3.57 8.23
N ASP A 97 -5.92 -4.72 8.59
CA ASP A 97 -6.15 -5.84 7.68
C ASP A 97 -4.91 -6.44 7.01
N TYR A 98 -4.16 -7.19 7.81
CA TYR A 98 -3.14 -8.14 7.31
C TYR A 98 -3.76 -9.52 6.94
N GLY A 99 -5.03 -9.55 6.47
CA GLY A 99 -5.80 -10.78 6.29
C GLY A 99 -5.31 -11.69 5.17
N ILE A 100 -4.64 -11.14 4.16
CA ILE A 100 -4.04 -11.91 3.05
C ILE A 100 -2.52 -11.86 3.06
N SER A 101 -1.94 -11.36 4.16
CA SER A 101 -0.50 -11.22 4.32
C SER A 101 0.22 -12.56 4.22
N GLN A 102 1.38 -12.54 3.61
CA GLN A 102 2.23 -13.70 3.37
C GLN A 102 3.61 -13.47 3.99
N GLY A 103 4.24 -14.55 4.49
CA GLY A 103 5.65 -14.50 4.87
C GLY A 103 6.53 -14.30 3.64
N ASN A 104 7.54 -13.45 3.74
CA ASN A 104 8.55 -13.32 2.68
C ASN A 104 9.24 -14.69 2.49
N ASN A 105 9.29 -15.19 1.26
CA ASN A 105 9.68 -16.57 0.86
C ASN A 105 8.64 -17.66 1.13
N GLU A 106 7.40 -17.34 1.52
CA GLU A 106 6.32 -18.31 1.57
C GLU A 106 5.87 -18.67 0.15
N LYS A 107 5.63 -19.97 -0.09
CA LYS A 107 5.11 -20.39 -1.40
C LYS A 107 3.72 -19.81 -1.61
N ARG A 108 3.56 -19.16 -2.75
CA ARG A 108 2.28 -18.59 -3.19
C ARG A 108 1.25 -19.70 -3.41
N GLY A 109 -0.01 -19.45 -2.99
CA GLY A 109 -1.16 -20.27 -3.38
C GLY A 109 -1.61 -20.00 -4.81
N ASP A 110 -2.49 -20.86 -5.35
CA ASP A 110 -2.98 -20.80 -6.73
C ASP A 110 -4.01 -19.67 -7.00
N LYS A 111 -4.13 -18.70 -6.10
CA LYS A 111 -5.14 -17.63 -6.22
C LYS A 111 -4.52 -16.26 -6.33
N VAL A 112 -5.05 -15.46 -7.24
CA VAL A 112 -4.82 -14.01 -7.26
C VAL A 112 -5.55 -13.39 -6.07
N MET A 113 -4.82 -12.71 -5.19
CA MET A 113 -5.36 -12.08 -3.99
C MET A 113 -4.94 -10.62 -3.91
N GLY A 114 -5.81 -9.80 -3.34
CA GLY A 114 -5.63 -8.36 -3.17
C GLY A 114 -6.70 -7.55 -3.89
N SER A 115 -6.58 -6.25 -3.82
CA SER A 115 -7.50 -5.30 -4.46
C SER A 115 -7.00 -4.95 -5.86
N PRO A 116 -7.69 -5.33 -6.94
CA PRO A 116 -7.14 -5.34 -8.30
C PRO A 116 -6.46 -4.04 -8.74
N MET A 117 -7.04 -2.88 -8.43
CA MET A 117 -6.49 -1.57 -8.84
C MET A 117 -5.13 -1.22 -8.22
N TYR A 118 -4.72 -1.91 -7.15
CA TYR A 118 -3.47 -1.65 -6.42
C TYR A 118 -2.46 -2.79 -6.56
N MET A 119 -2.84 -3.86 -7.27
CA MET A 119 -1.97 -5.03 -7.47
C MET A 119 -0.76 -4.68 -8.31
N ALA A 120 0.37 -5.23 -7.92
CA ALA A 120 1.56 -5.26 -8.76
C ALA A 120 1.43 -6.31 -9.88
N PRO A 121 2.14 -6.15 -11.02
CA PRO A 121 2.10 -7.11 -12.12
C PRO A 121 2.33 -8.56 -11.67
N GLU A 122 3.32 -8.80 -10.81
CA GLU A 122 3.64 -10.11 -10.27
C GLU A 122 2.55 -10.70 -9.36
N GLN A 123 1.62 -9.89 -8.83
CA GLN A 123 0.47 -10.42 -8.09
C GLN A 123 -0.55 -11.07 -9.02
N ILE A 124 -0.64 -10.61 -10.25
CA ILE A 124 -1.57 -11.12 -11.25
C ILE A 124 -1.01 -12.39 -11.88
N ASP A 125 0.29 -12.46 -12.13
CA ASP A 125 0.96 -13.64 -12.65
C ASP A 125 1.35 -14.60 -11.51
N ILE A 126 0.57 -15.69 -11.37
CA ILE A 126 0.79 -16.68 -10.31
C ILE A 126 2.12 -17.44 -10.42
N SER A 127 2.79 -17.38 -11.55
CA SER A 127 4.10 -18.01 -11.77
C SER A 127 5.25 -17.22 -11.15
N GLN A 128 5.03 -15.94 -10.80
CA GLN A 128 6.05 -15.07 -10.23
C GLN A 128 6.08 -15.12 -8.70
N GLU A 129 7.27 -14.98 -8.15
CA GLU A 129 7.47 -14.85 -6.70
C GLU A 129 7.10 -13.44 -6.23
N LEU A 130 6.54 -13.36 -5.02
CA LEU A 130 6.22 -12.09 -4.37
C LEU A 130 7.29 -11.77 -3.34
N ASP A 131 7.75 -10.52 -3.31
CA ASP A 131 8.64 -10.02 -2.28
C ASP A 131 8.22 -8.62 -1.80
N LYS A 132 9.00 -8.00 -0.93
CA LYS A 132 8.71 -6.68 -0.37
C LYS A 132 8.50 -5.59 -1.43
N ARG A 133 9.01 -5.76 -2.65
CA ARG A 133 8.85 -4.80 -3.76
C ARG A 133 7.46 -4.87 -4.40
N THR A 134 6.72 -5.93 -4.14
CA THR A 134 5.29 -6.01 -4.46
C THR A 134 4.49 -4.97 -3.69
N ASP A 135 4.74 -4.85 -2.38
CA ASP A 135 4.12 -3.80 -1.57
C ASP A 135 4.60 -2.38 -1.97
N ILE A 136 5.85 -2.24 -2.43
CA ILE A 136 6.38 -0.96 -2.95
C ILE A 136 5.55 -0.46 -4.14
N TYR A 137 5.17 -1.34 -5.06
CA TYR A 137 4.29 -0.98 -6.17
C TYR A 137 2.94 -0.43 -5.65
N SER A 138 2.28 -1.17 -4.78
CA SER A 138 1.00 -0.77 -4.18
C SER A 138 1.09 0.55 -3.40
N LEU A 139 2.23 0.82 -2.73
CA LEU A 139 2.52 2.10 -2.08
C LEU A 139 2.68 3.25 -3.07
N GLY A 140 3.27 3.01 -4.24
CA GLY A 140 3.33 3.98 -5.35
C GLY A 140 1.94 4.32 -5.87
N VAL A 141 1.09 3.31 -6.09
CA VAL A 141 -0.30 3.47 -6.52
C VAL A 141 -1.14 4.20 -5.45
N LEU A 142 -0.93 3.88 -4.18
CA LEU A 142 -1.54 4.59 -3.05
C LEU A 142 -1.17 6.08 -3.06
N LEU A 143 0.12 6.40 -3.22
CA LEU A 143 0.60 7.77 -3.28
C LEU A 143 -0.03 8.53 -4.44
N PHE A 144 -0.11 7.91 -5.63
CA PHE A 144 -0.81 8.48 -6.79
C PHE A 144 -2.23 8.89 -6.44
N GLN A 145 -3.05 8.01 -5.85
CA GLN A 145 -4.42 8.34 -5.49
C GLN A 145 -4.49 9.44 -4.44
N MET A 146 -3.61 9.42 -3.44
CA MET A 146 -3.57 10.47 -2.43
C MET A 146 -3.38 11.87 -3.01
N ILE A 147 -2.46 12.02 -3.95
CA ILE A 147 -2.11 13.36 -4.48
C ILE A 147 -2.98 13.80 -5.65
N THR A 148 -3.62 12.87 -6.36
CA THR A 148 -4.52 13.20 -7.48
C THR A 148 -6.00 13.21 -7.08
N GLY A 149 -6.36 12.55 -5.98
CA GLY A 149 -7.74 12.28 -5.59
C GLY A 149 -8.45 11.27 -6.50
N SER A 150 -7.76 10.73 -7.51
CA SER A 150 -8.35 9.87 -8.54
C SER A 150 -7.91 8.42 -8.35
N ARG A 151 -8.85 7.50 -8.56
CA ARG A 151 -8.55 6.07 -8.52
C ARG A 151 -7.63 5.67 -9.69
N PRO A 152 -6.63 4.81 -9.44
CA PRO A 152 -5.76 4.33 -10.50
C PRO A 152 -6.56 3.55 -11.54
N PHE A 153 -6.18 3.66 -12.80
CA PHE A 153 -6.80 2.91 -13.91
C PHE A 153 -8.35 3.03 -13.99
N SER A 154 -8.92 4.16 -13.53
CA SER A 154 -10.38 4.38 -13.50
C SER A 154 -11.05 4.38 -14.88
N TYR A 155 -10.28 4.45 -15.95
CA TYR A 155 -10.74 4.36 -17.33
C TYR A 155 -11.01 2.92 -17.81
N CYS A 156 -10.50 1.90 -17.11
CA CYS A 156 -10.70 0.49 -17.47
C CYS A 156 -12.14 0.07 -17.19
N LYS A 157 -12.75 -0.60 -18.16
CA LYS A 157 -14.16 -1.04 -18.11
C LYS A 157 -14.32 -2.51 -17.78
N SER A 158 -13.24 -3.29 -17.82
CA SER A 158 -13.23 -4.70 -17.50
C SER A 158 -12.00 -5.09 -16.69
N MET A 159 -12.01 -6.27 -16.08
CA MET A 159 -10.85 -6.81 -15.34
C MET A 159 -9.70 -7.12 -16.29
N GLU A 160 -9.99 -7.56 -17.53
CA GLU A 160 -8.99 -7.83 -18.55
C GLU A 160 -8.26 -6.55 -18.97
N GLU A 161 -9.01 -5.46 -19.18
CA GLU A 161 -8.43 -4.14 -19.48
C GLU A 161 -7.57 -3.64 -18.31
N LEU A 162 -8.05 -3.82 -17.06
CA LEU A 162 -7.31 -3.44 -15.86
C LEU A 162 -5.98 -4.21 -15.76
N PHE A 163 -6.02 -5.53 -15.89
CA PHE A 163 -4.83 -6.35 -15.81
C PHE A 163 -3.84 -6.05 -16.95
N ALA A 164 -4.35 -5.85 -18.17
CA ALA A 164 -3.50 -5.41 -19.30
C ALA A 164 -2.85 -4.04 -18.99
N SER A 165 -3.60 -3.10 -18.42
CA SER A 165 -3.07 -1.78 -18.07
C SER A 165 -2.01 -1.87 -16.96
N ILE A 166 -2.20 -2.70 -15.95
CA ILE A 166 -1.22 -2.94 -14.90
C ILE A 166 0.09 -3.49 -15.49
N TYR A 167 0.02 -4.38 -16.48
CA TYR A 167 1.21 -4.95 -17.13
C TYR A 167 1.92 -3.98 -18.07
N TYR A 168 1.16 -3.27 -18.91
CA TYR A 168 1.72 -2.62 -20.10
C TYR A 168 1.67 -1.09 -20.08
N SER A 169 0.85 -0.49 -19.17
CA SER A 169 0.67 0.95 -19.14
C SER A 169 1.20 1.56 -17.86
N SER A 170 1.84 2.72 -17.95
CA SER A 170 2.12 3.56 -16.78
C SER A 170 0.83 4.17 -16.24
N LEU A 171 0.85 4.62 -14.99
CA LEU A 171 -0.23 5.46 -14.46
C LEU A 171 -0.31 6.76 -15.26
N THR A 172 -1.51 7.31 -15.41
CA THR A 172 -1.71 8.64 -16.00
C THR A 172 -0.85 9.66 -15.24
N LYS A 173 -0.26 10.61 -15.96
CA LYS A 173 0.56 11.63 -15.29
C LYS A 173 -0.26 12.41 -14.28
N THR A 174 0.28 12.60 -13.10
CA THR A 174 -0.40 13.28 -11.98
C THR A 174 -0.85 14.69 -12.34
N SER A 175 -0.03 15.41 -13.13
CA SER A 175 -0.34 16.76 -13.63
C SER A 175 -1.48 16.82 -14.66
N GLU A 176 -1.77 15.73 -15.35
CA GLU A 176 -2.92 15.65 -16.27
C GLU A 176 -4.25 15.52 -15.51
N ILE A 177 -4.21 14.93 -14.30
CA ILE A 177 -5.39 14.75 -13.45
C ILE A 177 -5.56 15.97 -12.54
N TYR A 178 -4.50 16.41 -11.89
CA TYR A 178 -4.49 17.54 -10.97
C TYR A 178 -3.29 18.45 -11.25
N PRO A 179 -3.47 19.52 -12.04
CA PRO A 179 -2.35 20.40 -12.44
C PRO A 179 -1.60 21.08 -11.30
N GLY A 180 -2.17 21.14 -10.10
CA GLY A 180 -1.53 21.70 -8.90
C GLY A 180 -0.59 20.75 -8.18
N VAL A 181 -0.37 19.54 -8.69
CA VAL A 181 0.54 18.55 -8.09
C VAL A 181 1.99 19.02 -8.20
N ASP A 182 2.75 18.85 -7.11
CA ASP A 182 4.20 19.00 -7.16
C ASP A 182 4.81 17.90 -8.06
N ASN A 183 5.42 18.33 -9.17
CA ASN A 183 5.98 17.43 -10.18
C ASN A 183 7.03 16.44 -9.65
N ARG A 184 7.62 16.70 -8.48
CA ARG A 184 8.58 15.79 -7.85
C ARG A 184 7.93 14.48 -7.40
N PHE A 185 6.62 14.47 -7.13
CA PHE A 185 5.88 13.23 -6.85
C PHE A 185 5.84 12.30 -8.05
N GLN A 186 5.76 12.84 -9.28
CA GLN A 186 5.69 12.01 -10.47
C GLN A 186 6.87 11.04 -10.58
N ALA A 187 8.09 11.55 -10.41
CA ALA A 187 9.29 10.72 -10.50
C ALA A 187 9.34 9.62 -9.42
N ILE A 188 8.82 9.92 -8.23
CA ILE A 188 8.73 8.96 -7.12
C ILE A 188 7.69 7.88 -7.43
N ILE A 189 6.52 8.28 -7.94
CA ILE A 189 5.44 7.35 -8.32
C ILE A 189 5.90 6.46 -9.46
N ASP A 190 6.48 7.03 -10.52
CA ASP A 190 6.97 6.29 -11.66
C ASP A 190 7.95 5.21 -11.21
N LYS A 191 8.96 5.59 -10.40
CA LYS A 191 9.94 4.64 -9.87
C LYS A 191 9.29 3.55 -8.99
N ALA A 192 8.32 3.89 -8.14
CA ALA A 192 7.66 2.90 -7.29
C ALA A 192 6.79 1.93 -8.09
N THR A 193 6.21 2.39 -9.23
CA THR A 193 5.29 1.64 -10.07
C THR A 193 5.92 1.07 -11.34
N GLU A 194 7.23 0.98 -11.41
CA GLU A 194 7.95 0.27 -12.47
C GLU A 194 7.45 -1.18 -12.58
N LYS A 195 7.41 -1.72 -13.80
CA LYS A 195 6.83 -3.04 -14.04
C LYS A 195 7.72 -4.15 -13.48
N HIS A 196 9.02 -4.03 -13.69
CA HIS A 196 9.97 -4.99 -13.14
C HIS A 196 10.34 -4.62 -11.69
N PRO A 197 10.25 -5.54 -10.72
CA PRO A 197 10.58 -5.25 -9.32
C PRO A 197 11.99 -4.68 -9.10
N ASP A 198 12.98 -5.08 -9.91
CA ASP A 198 14.36 -4.62 -9.80
C ASP A 198 14.52 -3.13 -10.11
N ASP A 199 13.61 -2.56 -10.91
CA ASP A 199 13.64 -1.13 -11.28
C ASP A 199 12.95 -0.23 -10.25
N ARG A 200 12.23 -0.82 -9.27
CA ARG A 200 11.54 -0.09 -8.18
C ARG A 200 12.51 0.33 -7.08
N PHE A 201 11.99 1.05 -6.08
CA PHE A 201 12.67 1.16 -4.78
C PHE A 201 12.85 -0.24 -4.18
N GLN A 202 14.02 -0.51 -3.62
CA GLN A 202 14.34 -1.84 -3.12
C GLN A 202 13.90 -2.08 -1.66
N SER A 203 13.46 -1.04 -0.97
CA SER A 203 12.90 -1.12 0.38
C SER A 203 11.99 0.08 0.69
N CYS A 204 11.19 -0.03 1.75
CA CYS A 204 10.44 1.10 2.27
C CYS A 204 11.34 2.22 2.79
N GLU A 205 12.53 1.92 3.28
CA GLU A 205 13.53 2.88 3.72
C GLU A 205 14.06 3.71 2.56
N ASP A 206 14.34 3.06 1.42
CA ASP A 206 14.76 3.71 0.18
C ASP A 206 13.65 4.64 -0.35
N PHE A 207 12.42 4.16 -0.40
CA PHE A 207 11.26 4.98 -0.77
C PHE A 207 11.10 6.17 0.19
N LEU A 208 11.13 5.92 1.51
CA LEU A 208 11.03 6.95 2.56
C LEU A 208 12.11 8.01 2.45
N PHE A 209 13.33 7.62 2.10
CA PHE A 209 14.43 8.57 1.87
C PHE A 209 14.06 9.57 0.76
N ASN A 210 13.50 9.11 -0.35
CA ASN A 210 13.09 9.96 -1.48
C ASN A 210 11.89 10.86 -1.10
N ILE A 211 10.91 10.36 -0.35
CA ILE A 211 9.79 11.19 0.17
C ILE A 211 10.31 12.33 1.06
N LYS A 212 11.31 12.06 1.91
CA LYS A 212 11.90 13.10 2.78
C LYS A 212 12.60 14.22 2.00
N GLN A 213 13.08 13.98 0.77
CA GLN A 213 13.65 15.05 -0.04
C GLN A 213 12.60 16.10 -0.47
N LEU A 214 11.32 15.72 -0.52
CA LEU A 214 10.23 16.67 -0.83
C LEU A 214 10.01 17.71 0.27
N GLU A 215 10.46 17.46 1.50
CA GLU A 215 10.32 18.38 2.65
C GLU A 215 11.40 19.49 2.70
N LYS A 216 12.43 19.39 1.87
CA LYS A 216 13.64 20.27 1.94
C LYS A 216 13.51 21.54 1.10
N ILE A 217 12.33 22.17 1.06
CA ILE A 217 12.17 23.48 0.41
C ILE A 217 11.35 24.39 1.30
#